data_3ccd3766f8bce22244ab43aeca3a4bfc
#
_entry.id   3ccd3766f8bce22244ab43aeca3a4bfc
#
_cell.length_a   1.000
_cell.length_b   1.000
_cell.length_c   1.000
_cell.angle_alpha   90.00
_cell.angle_beta   90.00
_cell.angle_gamma   90.00
#
_symmetry.space_group_name_H-M   'P 1'
#
loop_
_entity.id
_entity.type
_entity.pdbx_description
1 polymer ?
#
loop_
_entity_poly.entity_id
_entity_poly.type
_entity_poly.pdbx_seq_one_letter_code
_entity_poly.pdbx_strand_id
1 'polypeptide(L)'
;MRKYVLTVVSLCFAATLWGQTPAGSEWTPQVQQAAAMIKDNPTAASEAFGELLKGKNKKNTELLVAIGRAYLEQGKKEEAAEYAQRAKDINGKYAQAYLLSGDVALALNDANKASSDYNQAIYLDENCNEAYLKYASVYKGVDPQLSLDMLMRLQTKAPDDIRVNKELGDVYYTMGQYGKAKEAYEAYLKVGKPTEQDYTRYAMLLYLNKNYDQSVNIVKKGLTMAPDNHVLKRLAMYNDLELKAYDAGLEAAAVFFSNPNNPDFVYLDYVYFARLLEATKQYDEALAQFNKALTMDKEHPDIYKEISEVYEKQQNYPQAIASYKDYLGALKGEPEVSDLFLFGRLNYYAATDSAYRDKQPEFIAEADTIFAQVATKVPDNYLGNFWRARVNSLRDPETTQGLAKPYYEAALAILTQKADASKSILVECNSYLGYYYFVKEDYPQSKIYWNKILEIDPGNETATKALQGIK
;
A
#
# COMPACT_ATOMS: atom_id res chain seq x y z
N MET A 1 -5.98 -3.28 -0.23
CA MET A 1 -4.76 -2.86 0.52
C MET A 1 -4.90 -2.81 2.05
N ARG A 2 -6.11 -2.71 2.65
CA ARG A 2 -6.26 -2.55 4.12
C ARG A 2 -6.08 -3.81 4.99
N LYS A 3 -6.15 -5.03 4.46
CA LYS A 3 -6.17 -6.27 5.28
C LYS A 3 -4.82 -6.99 5.45
N TYR A 4 -3.83 -6.74 4.64
CA TYR A 4 -2.59 -7.55 4.62
C TYR A 4 -1.35 -6.91 5.25
N VAL A 5 -1.42 -5.64 5.69
CA VAL A 5 -0.34 -4.98 6.42
C VAL A 5 -0.40 -5.27 7.94
N LEU A 6 -1.44 -5.97 8.42
CA LEU A 6 -1.79 -6.06 9.85
C LEU A 6 -1.27 -7.31 10.58
N THR A 7 -0.48 -8.18 9.98
CA THR A 7 -0.15 -9.48 10.62
C THR A 7 1.32 -9.68 10.95
N VAL A 8 2.08 -8.66 11.28
CA VAL A 8 3.39 -8.88 11.95
C VAL A 8 3.61 -7.79 13.00
N VAL A 9 2.89 -7.89 14.11
CA VAL A 9 3.33 -7.31 15.37
C VAL A 9 3.37 -8.46 16.37
N SER A 10 4.36 -9.33 16.24
CA SER A 10 4.75 -10.23 17.30
C SER A 10 5.69 -9.49 18.24
N LEU A 11 5.24 -9.39 19.47
CA LEU A 11 5.91 -8.85 20.64
C LEU A 11 7.38 -9.33 20.76
N CYS A 12 8.32 -8.43 20.52
CA CYS A 12 9.61 -8.50 21.20
C CYS A 12 9.71 -7.31 22.15
N PHE A 13 9.13 -7.47 23.34
CA PHE A 13 9.47 -6.67 24.49
C PHE A 13 10.73 -7.30 25.11
N ALA A 14 11.89 -6.91 24.66
CA ALA A 14 13.13 -7.18 25.36
C ALA A 14 14.07 -5.98 25.20
N ALA A 15 14.51 -5.50 26.35
CA ALA A 15 15.59 -4.56 26.57
C ALA A 15 15.29 -3.06 26.36
N THR A 16 14.81 -2.41 27.41
CA THR A 16 15.32 -1.16 27.98
C THR A 16 14.41 -0.64 29.10
N LEU A 17 14.18 -1.41 30.15
CA LEU A 17 13.37 -1.00 31.32
C LEU A 17 14.21 -0.43 32.50
N TRP A 18 15.51 -0.27 32.33
CA TRP A 18 16.39 0.24 33.40
C TRP A 18 16.30 1.74 33.64
N GLY A 19 15.38 2.45 33.00
CA GLY A 19 15.31 3.92 33.04
C GLY A 19 14.67 4.54 34.27
N GLN A 20 14.11 3.79 35.24
CA GLN A 20 13.36 4.38 36.37
C GLN A 20 13.57 3.76 37.74
N THR A 21 14.67 3.11 38.02
CA THR A 21 15.12 3.05 39.39
C THR A 21 15.70 4.42 39.75
N PRO A 22 15.34 5.02 40.92
CA PRO A 22 16.00 6.24 41.38
C PRO A 22 17.51 6.02 41.34
N ALA A 23 18.20 6.72 40.45
CA ALA A 23 19.65 6.62 40.36
C ALA A 23 20.23 7.05 41.70
N GLY A 24 20.84 6.09 42.45
CA GLY A 24 21.55 6.39 43.67
C GLY A 24 20.99 5.83 44.98
N SER A 25 20.00 4.93 44.95
CA SER A 25 19.61 4.25 46.21
C SER A 25 20.66 3.23 46.64
N GLU A 26 20.95 3.19 47.97
CA GLU A 26 21.97 2.31 48.57
C GLU A 26 21.81 0.81 48.19
N TRP A 27 20.60 0.38 47.79
CA TRP A 27 20.28 -1.01 47.50
C TRP A 27 20.28 -1.35 46.00
N THR A 28 20.42 -0.39 45.07
CA THR A 28 20.38 -0.63 43.64
C THR A 28 21.41 -1.66 43.16
N PRO A 29 22.71 -1.64 43.54
CA PRO A 29 23.68 -2.64 43.13
C PRO A 29 23.35 -4.04 43.65
N GLN A 30 22.84 -4.15 44.87
CA GLN A 30 22.47 -5.44 45.48
C GLN A 30 21.23 -6.03 44.79
N VAL A 31 20.25 -5.21 44.38
CA VAL A 31 19.10 -5.69 43.57
C VAL A 31 19.58 -6.21 42.21
N GLN A 32 20.49 -5.51 41.55
CA GLN A 32 21.06 -5.95 40.29
C GLN A 32 21.83 -7.29 40.40
N GLN A 33 22.62 -7.42 41.48
CA GLN A 33 23.34 -8.65 41.77
C GLN A 33 22.39 -9.83 42.02
N ALA A 34 21.35 -9.64 42.81
CA ALA A 34 20.33 -10.68 43.06
C ALA A 34 19.52 -10.98 41.80
N ALA A 35 19.18 -9.98 40.99
CA ALA A 35 18.46 -10.13 39.73
C ALA A 35 19.21 -11.04 38.75
N ALA A 36 20.54 -10.93 38.67
CA ALA A 36 21.38 -11.77 37.82
C ALA A 36 21.31 -13.27 38.20
N MET A 37 20.95 -13.57 39.44
CA MET A 37 20.83 -14.97 39.91
C MET A 37 19.44 -15.57 39.66
N ILE A 38 18.41 -14.79 39.31
CA ILE A 38 17.02 -15.27 39.19
C ILE A 38 16.91 -16.46 38.24
N LYS A 39 17.63 -16.43 37.13
CA LYS A 39 17.57 -17.46 36.10
C LYS A 39 18.29 -18.75 36.53
N ASP A 40 19.51 -18.61 37.06
CA ASP A 40 20.41 -19.72 37.29
C ASP A 40 20.30 -20.31 38.71
N ASN A 41 19.96 -19.50 39.69
CA ASN A 41 19.77 -19.90 41.08
C ASN A 41 18.62 -19.08 41.75
N PRO A 42 17.36 -19.37 41.44
CA PRO A 42 16.20 -18.60 41.91
C PRO A 42 16.08 -18.61 43.45
N THR A 43 16.52 -19.67 44.13
CA THR A 43 16.50 -19.76 45.59
C THR A 43 17.48 -18.73 46.21
N ALA A 44 18.72 -18.68 45.74
CA ALA A 44 19.70 -17.72 46.20
C ALA A 44 19.28 -16.26 45.90
N ALA A 45 18.66 -16.05 44.73
CA ALA A 45 18.09 -14.74 44.40
C ALA A 45 16.99 -14.30 45.39
N SER A 46 16.07 -15.20 45.72
CA SER A 46 15.00 -14.97 46.69
C SER A 46 15.52 -14.69 48.09
N GLU A 47 16.52 -15.46 48.53
CA GLU A 47 17.20 -15.25 49.83
C GLU A 47 17.89 -13.86 49.87
N ALA A 48 18.64 -13.51 48.83
CA ALA A 48 19.29 -12.20 48.72
C ALA A 48 18.29 -11.05 48.76
N PHE A 49 17.16 -11.13 48.03
CA PHE A 49 16.08 -10.15 48.16
C PHE A 49 15.46 -10.12 49.53
N GLY A 50 15.29 -11.28 50.18
CA GLY A 50 14.79 -11.39 51.54
C GLY A 50 15.70 -10.69 52.55
N GLU A 51 17.03 -10.80 52.41
CA GLU A 51 18.02 -10.09 53.25
C GLU A 51 17.91 -8.57 53.05
N LEU A 52 17.76 -8.09 51.81
CA LEU A 52 17.59 -6.66 51.53
C LEU A 52 16.32 -6.08 52.19
N LEU A 53 15.29 -6.86 52.36
CA LEU A 53 14.02 -6.47 52.95
C LEU A 53 13.99 -6.62 54.48
N LYS A 54 15.14 -6.74 55.17
CA LYS A 54 15.22 -6.76 56.64
C LYS A 54 15.40 -5.37 57.23
N GLY A 55 15.17 -5.27 58.51
CA GLY A 55 15.40 -4.04 59.28
C GLY A 55 14.62 -2.83 58.76
N LYS A 56 15.33 -1.74 58.48
CA LYS A 56 14.73 -0.47 57.98
C LYS A 56 14.01 -0.63 56.63
N ASN A 57 14.39 -1.60 55.85
CA ASN A 57 13.85 -1.80 54.50
C ASN A 57 12.60 -2.69 54.46
N LYS A 58 12.11 -3.22 55.59
CA LYS A 58 10.96 -4.13 55.64
C LYS A 58 9.68 -3.55 55.01
N LYS A 59 9.52 -2.23 55.06
CA LYS A 59 8.38 -1.51 54.48
C LYS A 59 8.80 -0.53 53.38
N ASN A 60 9.95 -0.74 52.75
CA ASN A 60 10.43 0.12 51.67
C ASN A 60 9.72 -0.24 50.37
N THR A 61 8.71 0.56 50.00
CA THR A 61 7.91 0.34 48.79
C THR A 61 8.71 0.49 47.49
N GLU A 62 9.71 1.37 47.44
CA GLU A 62 10.60 1.53 46.29
C GLU A 62 11.42 0.26 46.04
N LEU A 63 11.99 -0.31 47.13
CA LEU A 63 12.74 -1.56 47.01
C LEU A 63 11.85 -2.71 46.60
N LEU A 64 10.62 -2.81 47.10
CA LEU A 64 9.67 -3.86 46.67
C LEU A 64 9.36 -3.73 45.19
N VAL A 65 9.11 -2.53 44.70
CA VAL A 65 8.87 -2.30 43.25
C VAL A 65 10.12 -2.64 42.43
N ALA A 66 11.31 -2.29 42.91
CA ALA A 66 12.55 -2.64 42.20
C ALA A 66 12.77 -4.15 42.11
N ILE A 67 12.51 -4.90 43.16
CA ILE A 67 12.56 -6.37 43.19
C ILE A 67 11.49 -6.96 42.27
N GLY A 68 10.26 -6.47 42.34
CA GLY A 68 9.19 -6.93 41.45
C GLY A 68 9.50 -6.70 39.96
N ARG A 69 10.11 -5.57 39.59
CA ARG A 69 10.58 -5.31 38.23
C ARG A 69 11.68 -6.30 37.82
N ALA A 70 12.64 -6.57 38.71
CA ALA A 70 13.70 -7.54 38.44
C ALA A 70 13.14 -8.96 38.14
N TYR A 71 12.12 -9.39 38.89
CA TYR A 71 11.42 -10.65 38.58
C TYR A 71 10.69 -10.60 37.27
N LEU A 72 9.96 -9.51 37.00
CA LEU A 72 9.20 -9.37 35.74
C LEU A 72 10.12 -9.40 34.51
N GLU A 73 11.28 -8.75 34.56
CA GLU A 73 12.29 -8.75 33.50
C GLU A 73 12.84 -10.16 33.21
N GLN A 74 12.87 -11.02 34.20
CA GLN A 74 13.27 -12.43 34.06
C GLN A 74 12.07 -13.35 33.74
N GLY A 75 10.90 -12.78 33.42
CA GLY A 75 9.70 -13.52 33.08
C GLY A 75 8.99 -14.19 34.26
N LYS A 76 9.40 -13.88 35.49
CA LYS A 76 8.81 -14.40 36.73
C LYS A 76 7.63 -13.55 37.15
N LYS A 77 6.49 -13.78 36.50
CA LYS A 77 5.30 -12.92 36.57
C LYS A 77 4.59 -13.01 37.92
N GLU A 78 4.53 -14.21 38.47
CA GLU A 78 3.86 -14.50 39.75
C GLU A 78 4.60 -13.85 40.91
N GLU A 79 5.92 -13.99 40.94
CA GLU A 79 6.76 -13.33 41.94
C GLU A 79 6.67 -11.80 41.82
N ALA A 80 6.70 -11.30 40.57
CA ALA A 80 6.53 -9.85 40.32
C ALA A 80 5.16 -9.36 40.83
N ALA A 81 4.10 -10.12 40.64
CA ALA A 81 2.75 -9.80 41.13
C ALA A 81 2.71 -9.71 42.66
N GLU A 82 3.37 -10.66 43.35
CA GLU A 82 3.45 -10.66 44.81
C GLU A 82 4.11 -9.35 45.34
N TYR A 83 5.26 -8.98 44.74
CA TYR A 83 5.96 -7.80 45.14
C TYR A 83 5.19 -6.49 44.81
N ALA A 84 4.50 -6.44 43.69
CA ALA A 84 3.61 -5.31 43.35
C ALA A 84 2.47 -5.19 44.35
N GLN A 85 1.85 -6.30 44.74
CA GLN A 85 0.77 -6.32 45.73
C GLN A 85 1.26 -5.89 47.11
N ARG A 86 2.41 -6.43 47.57
CA ARG A 86 3.03 -6.05 48.85
C ARG A 86 3.35 -4.54 48.90
N ALA A 87 3.83 -3.97 47.78
CA ALA A 87 4.10 -2.53 47.74
C ALA A 87 2.79 -1.72 47.86
N LYS A 88 1.71 -2.13 47.20
CA LYS A 88 0.37 -1.49 47.33
C LYS A 88 -0.19 -1.62 48.75
N ASP A 89 -0.03 -2.77 49.38
CA ASP A 89 -0.52 -3.00 50.78
C ASP A 89 0.19 -2.11 51.79
N ILE A 90 1.49 -1.84 51.59
CA ILE A 90 2.28 -0.97 52.49
C ILE A 90 1.98 0.52 52.21
N ASN A 91 1.90 0.90 50.93
CA ASN A 91 1.60 2.26 50.54
C ASN A 91 0.66 2.27 49.31
N GLY A 92 -0.65 2.28 49.57
CA GLY A 92 -1.69 2.35 48.55
C GLY A 92 -1.73 3.65 47.73
N LYS A 93 -0.85 4.62 48.04
CA LYS A 93 -0.69 5.88 47.27
C LYS A 93 0.60 5.92 46.42
N TYR A 94 1.37 4.84 46.39
CA TYR A 94 2.62 4.80 45.64
C TYR A 94 2.38 4.44 44.19
N ALA A 95 2.36 5.41 43.29
CA ALA A 95 2.04 5.28 41.88
C ALA A 95 2.86 4.17 41.16
N GLN A 96 4.15 4.04 41.50
CA GLN A 96 5.04 3.06 40.90
C GLN A 96 4.65 1.61 41.22
N ALA A 97 3.95 1.33 42.31
CA ALA A 97 3.42 0.02 42.65
C ALA A 97 2.27 -0.37 41.70
N TYR A 98 1.42 0.60 41.34
CA TYR A 98 0.36 0.40 40.36
C TYR A 98 0.94 0.28 38.94
N LEU A 99 1.97 1.07 38.61
CA LEU A 99 2.66 0.91 37.33
C LEU A 99 3.23 -0.50 37.16
N LEU A 100 3.93 -1.04 38.17
CA LEU A 100 4.43 -2.42 38.15
C LEU A 100 3.27 -3.43 38.08
N SER A 101 2.19 -3.22 38.84
CA SER A 101 1.00 -4.09 38.80
C SER A 101 0.38 -4.14 37.40
N GLY A 102 0.30 -3.00 36.71
CA GLY A 102 -0.14 -2.91 35.33
C GLY A 102 0.78 -3.66 34.37
N ASP A 103 2.11 -3.53 34.54
CA ASP A 103 3.11 -4.25 33.74
C ASP A 103 2.97 -5.77 33.90
N VAL A 104 2.75 -6.24 35.12
CA VAL A 104 2.50 -7.66 35.44
C VAL A 104 1.19 -8.13 34.82
N ALA A 105 0.12 -7.34 34.92
CA ALA A 105 -1.17 -7.70 34.33
C ALA A 105 -1.06 -7.82 32.82
N LEU A 106 -0.32 -6.91 32.15
CA LEU A 106 -0.08 -6.99 30.72
C LEU A 106 0.73 -8.24 30.34
N ALA A 107 1.75 -8.57 31.13
CA ALA A 107 2.54 -9.80 30.94
C ALA A 107 1.71 -11.08 31.13
N LEU A 108 0.66 -11.01 31.92
CA LEU A 108 -0.34 -12.09 32.11
C LEU A 108 -1.49 -12.04 31.09
N ASN A 109 -1.43 -11.16 30.07
CA ASN A 109 -2.45 -10.91 29.05
C ASN A 109 -3.79 -10.38 29.60
N ASP A 110 -3.79 -9.71 30.76
CA ASP A 110 -4.95 -9.02 31.33
C ASP A 110 -4.87 -7.50 31.03
N ALA A 111 -5.28 -7.12 29.82
CA ALA A 111 -5.27 -5.74 29.37
C ALA A 111 -6.22 -4.83 30.20
N ASN A 112 -7.34 -5.38 30.69
CA ASN A 112 -8.30 -4.61 31.48
C ASN A 112 -7.71 -4.22 32.85
N LYS A 113 -7.07 -5.17 33.52
CA LYS A 113 -6.38 -4.88 34.79
C LYS A 113 -5.18 -3.97 34.57
N ALA A 114 -4.41 -4.18 33.50
CA ALA A 114 -3.28 -3.33 33.15
C ALA A 114 -3.71 -1.88 32.99
N SER A 115 -4.74 -1.62 32.19
CA SER A 115 -5.26 -0.27 31.96
C SER A 115 -5.81 0.38 33.24
N SER A 116 -6.51 -0.39 34.07
CA SER A 116 -6.99 0.09 35.38
C SER A 116 -5.84 0.50 36.29
N ASP A 117 -4.80 -0.33 36.39
CA ASP A 117 -3.64 -0.05 37.24
C ASP A 117 -2.82 1.15 36.69
N TYR A 118 -2.64 1.29 35.36
CA TYR A 118 -1.98 2.46 34.78
C TYR A 118 -2.78 3.76 35.02
N ASN A 119 -4.11 3.70 34.88
CA ASN A 119 -4.95 4.85 35.19
C ASN A 119 -4.87 5.25 36.67
N GLN A 120 -4.81 4.25 37.57
CA GLN A 120 -4.60 4.50 39.01
C GLN A 120 -3.22 5.12 39.28
N ALA A 121 -2.17 4.67 38.56
CA ALA A 121 -0.85 5.29 38.67
C ALA A 121 -0.87 6.77 38.26
N ILE A 122 -1.56 7.10 37.15
CA ILE A 122 -1.75 8.46 36.66
C ILE A 122 -2.53 9.31 37.67
N TYR A 123 -3.55 8.76 38.31
CA TYR A 123 -4.36 9.46 39.31
C TYR A 123 -3.55 9.79 40.55
N LEU A 124 -2.67 8.89 40.98
CA LEU A 124 -1.82 9.06 42.17
C LEU A 124 -0.62 9.97 41.95
N ASP A 125 -0.08 9.95 40.73
CA ASP A 125 1.03 10.80 40.30
C ASP A 125 0.85 11.22 38.85
N GLU A 126 0.36 12.42 38.66
CA GLU A 126 0.16 13.00 37.34
C GLU A 126 1.45 13.19 36.52
N ASN A 127 2.62 13.11 37.14
CA ASN A 127 3.92 13.18 36.47
C ASN A 127 4.51 11.80 36.18
N CYS A 128 3.75 10.72 36.40
CA CYS A 128 4.16 9.38 36.01
C CYS A 128 4.03 9.18 34.49
N ASN A 129 4.92 9.82 33.70
CA ASN A 129 4.89 9.80 32.25
C ASN A 129 4.78 8.38 31.67
N GLU A 130 5.48 7.43 32.28
CA GLU A 130 5.48 6.03 31.87
C GLU A 130 4.07 5.41 31.92
N ALA A 131 3.26 5.76 32.92
CA ALA A 131 1.91 5.25 33.03
C ALA A 131 1.01 5.75 31.87
N TYR A 132 1.18 7.00 31.42
CA TYR A 132 0.47 7.52 30.24
C TYR A 132 0.85 6.75 28.97
N LEU A 133 2.16 6.55 28.74
CA LEU A 133 2.65 5.83 27.55
C LEU A 133 2.12 4.39 27.52
N LYS A 134 2.17 3.69 28.65
CA LYS A 134 1.69 2.30 28.77
C LYS A 134 0.17 2.20 28.63
N TYR A 135 -0.58 3.10 29.26
CA TYR A 135 -2.02 3.19 29.08
C TYR A 135 -2.39 3.38 27.62
N ALA A 136 -1.76 4.35 26.94
CA ALA A 136 -1.96 4.59 25.54
C ALA A 136 -1.62 3.37 24.66
N SER A 137 -0.54 2.67 24.98
CA SER A 137 -0.12 1.47 24.26
C SER A 137 -1.15 0.34 24.35
N VAL A 138 -1.82 0.16 25.51
CA VAL A 138 -2.89 -0.85 25.68
C VAL A 138 -4.09 -0.54 24.76
N TYR A 139 -4.47 0.73 24.65
CA TYR A 139 -5.64 1.12 23.86
C TYR A 139 -5.36 1.37 22.38
N LYS A 140 -4.12 1.47 21.98
CA LYS A 140 -3.72 1.79 20.59
C LYS A 140 -4.42 0.96 19.50
N GLY A 141 -4.65 -0.33 19.76
CA GLY A 141 -5.32 -1.24 18.83
C GLY A 141 -6.83 -1.38 19.02
N VAL A 142 -7.36 -0.98 20.17
CA VAL A 142 -8.78 -1.20 20.58
C VAL A 142 -9.56 0.11 20.46
N ASP A 143 -9.03 1.18 21.03
CA ASP A 143 -9.59 2.53 20.98
C ASP A 143 -8.46 3.54 20.72
N PRO A 144 -8.06 3.72 19.45
CA PRO A 144 -6.96 4.63 19.12
C PRO A 144 -7.23 6.07 19.49
N GLN A 145 -8.52 6.49 19.58
CA GLN A 145 -8.85 7.85 20.00
C GLN A 145 -8.53 8.08 21.47
N LEU A 146 -8.90 7.14 22.33
CA LEU A 146 -8.56 7.21 23.77
C LEU A 146 -7.04 7.20 23.97
N SER A 147 -6.31 6.39 23.21
CA SER A 147 -4.85 6.40 23.20
C SER A 147 -4.29 7.77 22.80
N LEU A 148 -4.82 8.38 21.75
CA LEU A 148 -4.43 9.70 21.27
C LEU A 148 -4.65 10.77 22.34
N ASP A 149 -5.84 10.80 22.94
CA ASP A 149 -6.20 11.78 23.96
C ASP A 149 -5.24 11.71 25.17
N MET A 150 -4.86 10.50 25.57
CA MET A 150 -3.93 10.28 26.67
C MET A 150 -2.51 10.76 26.33
N LEU A 151 -2.04 10.49 25.10
CA LEU A 151 -0.72 10.96 24.64
C LEU A 151 -0.68 12.48 24.46
N MET A 152 -1.74 13.12 23.98
CA MET A 152 -1.82 14.57 23.87
C MET A 152 -1.84 15.24 25.26
N ARG A 153 -2.52 14.62 26.24
CA ARG A 153 -2.45 15.07 27.63
C ARG A 153 -1.02 15.00 28.19
N LEU A 154 -0.30 13.91 27.90
CA LEU A 154 1.10 13.77 28.29
C LEU A 154 1.98 14.79 27.55
N GLN A 155 1.79 14.99 26.24
CA GLN A 155 2.55 15.97 25.46
C GLN A 155 2.44 17.39 26.03
N THR A 156 1.25 17.75 26.51
CA THR A 156 1.03 19.06 27.15
C THR A 156 1.78 19.18 28.49
N LYS A 157 1.87 18.09 29.26
CA LYS A 157 2.54 18.06 30.56
C LYS A 157 4.06 17.92 30.46
N ALA A 158 4.53 17.14 29.53
CA ALA A 158 5.93 16.81 29.33
C ALA A 158 6.32 16.97 27.84
N PRO A 159 6.36 18.19 27.31
CA PRO A 159 6.62 18.45 25.88
C PRO A 159 7.99 17.98 25.43
N ASP A 160 8.95 17.83 26.33
CA ASP A 160 10.31 17.37 26.06
C ASP A 160 10.44 15.81 26.09
N ASP A 161 9.39 15.10 26.49
CA ASP A 161 9.43 13.63 26.47
C ASP A 161 9.25 13.12 25.04
N ILE A 162 10.37 12.91 24.36
CA ILE A 162 10.41 12.53 22.93
C ILE A 162 9.70 11.19 22.65
N ARG A 163 9.53 10.32 23.66
CA ARG A 163 8.83 9.03 23.52
C ARG A 163 7.37 9.23 23.13
N VAL A 164 6.78 10.36 23.55
CA VAL A 164 5.41 10.72 23.17
C VAL A 164 5.25 10.82 21.66
N ASN A 165 6.24 11.40 20.97
CA ASN A 165 6.19 11.54 19.51
C ASN A 165 6.22 10.18 18.80
N LYS A 166 6.99 9.22 19.32
CA LYS A 166 6.99 7.84 18.79
C LYS A 166 5.61 7.18 18.95
N GLU A 167 5.03 7.24 20.15
CA GLU A 167 3.73 6.64 20.42
C GLU A 167 2.59 7.34 19.63
N LEU A 168 2.64 8.67 19.52
CA LEU A 168 1.72 9.42 18.65
C LEU A 168 1.83 8.96 17.19
N GLY A 169 3.05 8.75 16.70
CA GLY A 169 3.27 8.21 15.36
C GLY A 169 2.59 6.86 15.16
N ASP A 170 2.72 5.96 16.11
CA ASP A 170 2.08 4.63 16.08
C ASP A 170 0.56 4.72 16.14
N VAL A 171 0.00 5.60 16.99
CA VAL A 171 -1.45 5.78 17.08
C VAL A 171 -2.02 6.37 15.79
N TYR A 172 -1.40 7.43 15.25
CA TYR A 172 -1.82 8.02 13.98
C TYR A 172 -1.72 7.01 12.82
N TYR A 173 -0.70 6.14 12.83
CA TYR A 173 -0.60 5.04 11.85
C TYR A 173 -1.80 4.11 11.96
N THR A 174 -2.16 3.67 13.17
CA THR A 174 -3.32 2.80 13.41
C THR A 174 -4.63 3.44 12.95
N MET A 175 -4.76 4.77 13.11
CA MET A 175 -5.91 5.55 12.65
C MET A 175 -5.92 5.80 11.12
N GLY A 176 -4.89 5.38 10.39
CA GLY A 176 -4.72 5.65 8.96
C GLY A 176 -4.36 7.11 8.64
N GLN A 177 -3.97 7.91 9.64
CA GLN A 177 -3.56 9.30 9.49
C GLN A 177 -2.06 9.38 9.19
N TYR A 178 -1.63 8.79 8.07
CA TYR A 178 -0.21 8.58 7.74
C TYR A 178 0.61 9.87 7.68
N GLY A 179 0.01 10.99 7.27
CA GLY A 179 0.68 12.30 7.28
C GLY A 179 1.12 12.71 8.68
N LYS A 180 0.20 12.69 9.66
CA LYS A 180 0.50 13.02 11.06
C LYS A 180 1.45 12.00 11.69
N ALA A 181 1.29 10.72 11.35
CA ALA A 181 2.21 9.68 11.81
C ALA A 181 3.65 9.96 11.35
N LYS A 182 3.83 10.36 10.07
CA LYS A 182 5.13 10.74 9.52
C LYS A 182 5.74 11.92 10.29
N GLU A 183 4.97 12.98 10.53
CA GLU A 183 5.45 14.17 11.25
C GLU A 183 5.90 13.83 12.69
N ALA A 184 5.12 13.00 13.39
CA ALA A 184 5.45 12.56 14.74
C ALA A 184 6.73 11.71 14.77
N TYR A 185 6.88 10.75 13.83
CA TYR A 185 8.12 9.96 13.73
C TYR A 185 9.32 10.81 13.31
N GLU A 186 9.13 11.78 12.42
CA GLU A 186 10.19 12.71 12.04
C GLU A 186 10.71 13.52 13.23
N ALA A 187 9.82 14.01 14.09
CA ALA A 187 10.19 14.69 15.33
C ALA A 187 10.96 13.76 16.28
N TYR A 188 10.50 12.52 16.45
CA TYR A 188 11.19 11.52 17.27
C TYR A 188 12.60 11.21 16.75
N LEU A 189 12.76 11.00 15.44
CA LEU A 189 14.02 10.59 14.84
C LEU A 189 15.10 11.69 14.86
N LYS A 190 14.73 12.96 14.99
CA LYS A 190 15.68 14.10 15.07
C LYS A 190 16.48 14.11 16.37
N VAL A 191 15.91 13.65 17.47
CA VAL A 191 16.50 13.80 18.81
C VAL A 191 16.50 12.48 19.61
N GLY A 192 15.74 11.49 19.19
CA GLY A 192 15.66 10.18 19.81
C GLY A 192 16.88 9.31 19.50
N LYS A 193 16.88 8.12 20.10
CA LYS A 193 17.82 7.03 19.76
C LYS A 193 17.04 5.96 19.00
N PRO A 194 16.89 6.11 17.69
CA PRO A 194 16.06 5.20 16.92
C PRO A 194 16.67 3.81 16.86
N THR A 195 15.80 2.82 16.95
CA THR A 195 16.11 1.41 16.71
C THR A 195 15.87 1.07 15.24
N GLU A 196 16.27 -0.11 14.83
CA GLU A 196 15.96 -0.66 13.50
C GLU A 196 14.45 -0.68 13.24
N GLN A 197 13.63 -1.00 14.25
CA GLN A 197 12.18 -1.00 14.14
C GLN A 197 11.60 0.41 13.90
N ASP A 198 12.20 1.43 14.48
CA ASP A 198 11.80 2.83 14.27
C ASP A 198 12.09 3.27 12.83
N TYR A 199 13.24 2.89 12.27
CA TYR A 199 13.56 3.13 10.87
C TYR A 199 12.61 2.35 9.93
N THR A 200 12.30 1.10 10.25
CA THR A 200 11.35 0.28 9.48
C THR A 200 9.96 0.93 9.45
N ARG A 201 9.46 1.38 10.60
CA ARG A 201 8.17 2.06 10.72
C ARG A 201 8.16 3.37 9.94
N TYR A 202 9.20 4.17 10.09
CA TYR A 202 9.28 5.46 9.41
C TYR A 202 9.45 5.32 7.89
N ALA A 203 10.24 4.36 7.42
CA ALA A 203 10.36 4.06 6.00
C ALA A 203 9.00 3.66 5.39
N MET A 204 8.23 2.83 6.10
CA MET A 204 6.87 2.46 5.68
C MET A 204 5.94 3.68 5.63
N LEU A 205 6.00 4.57 6.62
CA LEU A 205 5.21 5.80 6.63
C LEU A 205 5.56 6.72 5.46
N LEU A 206 6.82 6.86 5.15
CA LEU A 206 7.28 7.62 3.98
C LEU A 206 6.75 7.03 2.68
N TYR A 207 6.82 5.71 2.53
CA TYR A 207 6.27 4.99 1.38
C TYR A 207 4.76 5.23 1.24
N LEU A 208 3.99 5.05 2.31
CA LEU A 208 2.53 5.27 2.32
C LEU A 208 2.13 6.73 2.01
N ASN A 209 3.00 7.69 2.34
CA ASN A 209 2.83 9.10 1.98
C ASN A 209 3.43 9.45 0.61
N LYS A 210 3.85 8.47 -0.18
CA LYS A 210 4.49 8.65 -1.50
C LYS A 210 5.78 9.47 -1.47
N ASN A 211 6.45 9.53 -0.33
CA ASN A 211 7.76 10.17 -0.16
C ASN A 211 8.88 9.16 -0.43
N TYR A 212 8.90 8.58 -1.61
CA TYR A 212 9.75 7.44 -1.98
C TYR A 212 11.24 7.72 -1.87
N ASP A 213 11.73 8.89 -2.33
CA ASP A 213 13.14 9.29 -2.19
C ASP A 213 13.62 9.31 -0.75
N GLN A 214 12.79 9.86 0.15
CA GLN A 214 13.10 9.87 1.57
C GLN A 214 13.05 8.45 2.16
N SER A 215 12.08 7.65 1.72
CA SER A 215 11.94 6.25 2.15
C SER A 215 13.20 5.45 1.82
N VAL A 216 13.73 5.55 0.58
CA VAL A 216 14.99 4.89 0.18
C VAL A 216 16.15 5.23 1.13
N ASN A 217 16.28 6.52 1.50
CA ASN A 217 17.35 6.95 2.42
C ASN A 217 17.19 6.35 3.82
N ILE A 218 15.96 6.21 4.32
CA ILE A 218 15.67 5.61 5.63
C ILE A 218 15.83 4.09 5.57
N VAL A 219 15.41 3.44 4.48
CA VAL A 219 15.63 2.01 4.23
C VAL A 219 17.11 1.68 4.29
N LYS A 220 17.98 2.46 3.64
CA LYS A 220 19.44 2.27 3.68
C LYS A 220 19.98 2.34 5.12
N LYS A 221 19.53 3.33 5.91
CA LYS A 221 19.93 3.45 7.32
C LYS A 221 19.49 2.23 8.14
N GLY A 222 18.24 1.81 7.97
CA GLY A 222 17.72 0.63 8.67
C GLY A 222 18.45 -0.65 8.31
N LEU A 223 18.74 -0.88 7.04
CA LEU A 223 19.51 -2.04 6.56
C LEU A 223 20.97 -2.04 7.02
N THR A 224 21.56 -0.88 7.32
CA THR A 224 22.89 -0.81 7.95
C THR A 224 22.86 -1.38 9.36
N MET A 225 21.74 -1.24 10.09
CA MET A 225 21.57 -1.78 11.45
C MET A 225 21.12 -3.24 11.44
N ALA A 226 20.24 -3.59 10.50
CA ALA A 226 19.66 -4.93 10.37
C ALA A 226 19.63 -5.35 8.88
N PRO A 227 20.75 -5.88 8.36
CA PRO A 227 20.88 -6.24 6.94
C PRO A 227 19.86 -7.29 6.48
N ASP A 228 19.33 -8.08 7.42
CA ASP A 228 18.35 -9.13 7.14
C ASP A 228 16.91 -8.73 7.35
N ASN A 229 16.64 -7.46 7.67
CA ASN A 229 15.26 -6.99 7.84
C ASN A 229 14.47 -7.11 6.53
N HIS A 230 13.54 -8.05 6.54
CA HIS A 230 12.75 -8.42 5.38
C HIS A 230 11.81 -7.29 4.90
N VAL A 231 11.24 -6.52 5.84
CA VAL A 231 10.35 -5.39 5.50
C VAL A 231 11.12 -4.27 4.81
N LEU A 232 12.34 -3.99 5.27
CA LEU A 232 13.19 -2.98 4.63
C LEU A 232 13.67 -3.41 3.24
N LYS A 233 14.01 -4.70 3.05
CA LYS A 233 14.34 -5.24 1.72
C LYS A 233 13.15 -5.13 0.76
N ARG A 234 11.93 -5.44 1.23
CA ARG A 234 10.69 -5.24 0.46
C ARG A 234 10.49 -3.78 0.06
N LEU A 235 10.65 -2.87 1.01
CA LEU A 235 10.50 -1.42 0.76
C LEU A 235 11.56 -0.89 -0.20
N ALA A 236 12.77 -1.44 -0.22
CA ALA A 236 13.78 -1.08 -1.23
C ALA A 236 13.24 -1.34 -2.63
N MET A 237 12.80 -2.56 -2.91
CA MET A 237 12.22 -2.96 -4.20
C MET A 237 11.00 -2.10 -4.58
N TYR A 238 10.08 -1.87 -3.62
CA TYR A 238 8.86 -1.12 -3.88
C TYR A 238 9.15 0.37 -4.19
N ASN A 239 10.00 1.02 -3.41
CA ASN A 239 10.38 2.41 -3.64
C ASN A 239 11.07 2.59 -5.00
N ASP A 240 11.97 1.68 -5.38
CA ASP A 240 12.71 1.77 -6.64
C ASP A 240 11.77 1.64 -7.86
N LEU A 241 10.73 0.79 -7.78
CA LEU A 241 9.68 0.75 -8.81
C LEU A 241 8.94 2.08 -8.92
N GLU A 242 8.48 2.63 -7.79
CA GLU A 242 7.71 3.88 -7.76
C GLU A 242 8.55 5.08 -8.25
N LEU A 243 9.85 5.06 -8.02
CA LEU A 243 10.82 6.04 -8.51
C LEU A 243 11.25 5.79 -9.97
N LYS A 244 10.79 4.72 -10.59
CA LYS A 244 11.22 4.26 -11.92
C LYS A 244 12.72 3.96 -12.01
N ALA A 245 13.35 3.65 -10.90
CA ALA A 245 14.74 3.20 -10.80
C ALA A 245 14.82 1.69 -11.05
N TYR A 246 14.43 1.26 -12.25
CA TYR A 246 14.13 -0.14 -12.55
C TYR A 246 15.31 -1.09 -12.34
N ASP A 247 16.52 -0.69 -12.72
CA ASP A 247 17.71 -1.53 -12.54
C ASP A 247 18.02 -1.75 -11.05
N ALA A 248 17.97 -0.67 -10.25
CA ALA A 248 18.14 -0.76 -8.80
C ALA A 248 17.02 -1.60 -8.16
N GLY A 249 15.78 -1.44 -8.64
CA GLY A 249 14.65 -2.24 -8.20
C GLY A 249 14.83 -3.74 -8.48
N LEU A 250 15.41 -4.12 -9.61
CA LEU A 250 15.74 -5.51 -9.93
C LEU A 250 16.83 -6.07 -9.02
N GLU A 251 17.86 -5.27 -8.71
CA GLU A 251 18.90 -5.66 -7.73
C GLU A 251 18.28 -5.85 -6.35
N ALA A 252 17.42 -4.93 -5.91
CA ALA A 252 16.69 -5.05 -4.65
C ALA A 252 15.77 -6.29 -4.62
N ALA A 253 15.07 -6.59 -5.72
CA ALA A 253 14.27 -7.80 -5.87
C ALA A 253 15.12 -9.07 -5.74
N ALA A 254 16.29 -9.14 -6.40
CA ALA A 254 17.20 -10.29 -6.29
C ALA A 254 17.64 -10.53 -4.84
N VAL A 255 17.95 -9.45 -4.10
CA VAL A 255 18.28 -9.54 -2.66
C VAL A 255 17.07 -9.97 -1.83
N PHE A 256 15.90 -9.42 -2.09
CA PHE A 256 14.68 -9.73 -1.36
C PHE A 256 14.25 -11.19 -1.53
N PHE A 257 14.30 -11.71 -2.76
CA PHE A 257 13.91 -13.07 -3.09
C PHE A 257 15.05 -14.10 -2.96
N SER A 258 16.22 -13.72 -2.43
CA SER A 258 17.37 -14.62 -2.27
C SER A 258 17.08 -15.84 -1.37
N ASN A 259 16.11 -15.74 -0.46
CA ASN A 259 15.59 -16.88 0.30
C ASN A 259 14.18 -17.26 -0.23
N PRO A 260 14.08 -18.21 -1.16
CA PRO A 260 12.79 -18.56 -1.81
C PRO A 260 11.77 -19.22 -0.87
N ASN A 261 12.22 -19.69 0.31
CA ASN A 261 11.35 -20.35 1.30
C ASN A 261 10.91 -19.41 2.43
N ASN A 262 11.09 -18.09 2.26
CA ASN A 262 10.62 -17.14 3.26
C ASN A 262 9.08 -17.14 3.34
N PRO A 263 8.49 -17.45 4.52
CA PRO A 263 7.04 -17.51 4.68
C PRO A 263 6.34 -16.13 4.62
N ASP A 264 7.13 -15.05 4.67
CA ASP A 264 6.59 -13.68 4.73
C ASP A 264 6.32 -13.07 3.35
N PHE A 265 6.55 -13.81 2.25
CA PHE A 265 6.19 -13.35 0.92
C PHE A 265 4.67 -13.22 0.77
N VAL A 266 4.25 -12.11 0.18
CA VAL A 266 2.85 -11.83 -0.16
C VAL A 266 2.69 -11.68 -1.68
N TYR A 267 1.47 -11.84 -2.20
CA TYR A 267 1.22 -11.74 -3.63
C TYR A 267 1.74 -10.41 -4.24
N LEU A 268 1.65 -9.31 -3.50
CA LEU A 268 2.15 -8.01 -3.94
C LEU A 268 3.66 -8.00 -4.21
N ASP A 269 4.45 -8.79 -3.50
CA ASP A 269 5.89 -8.86 -3.74
C ASP A 269 6.17 -9.33 -5.16
N TYR A 270 5.43 -10.33 -5.62
CA TYR A 270 5.54 -10.85 -6.97
C TYR A 270 4.98 -9.89 -8.02
N VAL A 271 3.91 -9.15 -7.70
CA VAL A 271 3.37 -8.08 -8.57
C VAL A 271 4.41 -6.97 -8.78
N TYR A 272 5.06 -6.49 -7.71
CA TYR A 272 6.09 -5.46 -7.81
C TYR A 272 7.31 -5.94 -8.61
N PHE A 273 7.73 -7.17 -8.38
CA PHE A 273 8.82 -7.76 -9.16
C PHE A 273 8.45 -7.92 -10.63
N ALA A 274 7.23 -8.38 -10.93
CA ALA A 274 6.74 -8.50 -12.31
C ALA A 274 6.73 -7.14 -13.03
N ARG A 275 6.28 -6.07 -12.36
CA ARG A 275 6.28 -4.71 -12.93
C ARG A 275 7.69 -4.18 -13.21
N LEU A 276 8.68 -4.51 -12.38
CA LEU A 276 10.09 -4.18 -12.65
C LEU A 276 10.60 -4.90 -13.88
N LEU A 277 10.31 -6.20 -14.02
CA LEU A 277 10.67 -7.02 -15.17
C LEU A 277 9.97 -6.52 -16.44
N GLU A 278 8.69 -6.17 -16.35
CA GLU A 278 7.93 -5.59 -17.46
C GLU A 278 8.54 -4.26 -17.94
N ALA A 279 8.86 -3.35 -17.00
CA ALA A 279 9.45 -2.06 -17.31
C ALA A 279 10.81 -2.17 -18.01
N THR A 280 11.55 -3.26 -17.74
CA THR A 280 12.82 -3.61 -18.39
C THR A 280 12.67 -4.55 -19.58
N LYS A 281 11.42 -4.79 -20.04
CA LYS A 281 11.07 -5.62 -21.18
C LYS A 281 11.41 -7.12 -21.04
N GLN A 282 11.56 -7.59 -19.84
CA GLN A 282 11.74 -9.00 -19.50
C GLN A 282 10.33 -9.65 -19.34
N TYR A 283 9.59 -9.75 -20.45
CA TYR A 283 8.16 -10.05 -20.44
C TYR A 283 7.83 -11.46 -19.97
N ASP A 284 8.61 -12.47 -20.38
CA ASP A 284 8.35 -13.85 -19.98
C ASP A 284 8.57 -14.07 -18.49
N GLU A 285 9.62 -13.45 -17.93
CA GLU A 285 9.88 -13.45 -16.50
C GLU A 285 8.80 -12.66 -15.73
N ALA A 286 8.33 -11.54 -16.27
CA ALA A 286 7.22 -10.77 -15.69
C ALA A 286 5.96 -11.62 -15.59
N LEU A 287 5.58 -12.30 -16.67
CA LEU A 287 4.44 -13.21 -16.70
C LEU A 287 4.58 -14.35 -15.67
N ALA A 288 5.78 -14.89 -15.50
CA ALA A 288 6.04 -15.92 -14.49
C ALA A 288 5.76 -15.39 -13.07
N GLN A 289 6.16 -14.14 -12.77
CA GLN A 289 5.92 -13.55 -11.44
C GLN A 289 4.44 -13.18 -11.24
N PHE A 290 3.75 -12.63 -12.23
CA PHE A 290 2.31 -12.39 -12.14
C PHE A 290 1.51 -13.68 -11.90
N ASN A 291 1.85 -14.76 -12.62
CA ASN A 291 1.23 -16.06 -12.39
C ASN A 291 1.49 -16.59 -10.99
N LYS A 292 2.69 -16.35 -10.43
CA LYS A 292 3.00 -16.72 -9.06
C LYS A 292 2.17 -15.91 -8.05
N ALA A 293 1.96 -14.61 -8.30
CA ALA A 293 1.06 -13.79 -7.49
C ALA A 293 -0.37 -14.35 -7.48
N LEU A 294 -0.90 -14.78 -8.65
CA LEU A 294 -2.22 -15.41 -8.75
C LEU A 294 -2.33 -16.75 -8.02
N THR A 295 -1.24 -17.52 -7.89
CA THR A 295 -1.26 -18.76 -7.09
C THR A 295 -1.41 -18.47 -5.61
N MET A 296 -0.94 -17.31 -5.13
CA MET A 296 -1.03 -16.91 -3.72
C MET A 296 -2.37 -16.28 -3.39
N ASP A 297 -2.90 -15.48 -4.28
CA ASP A 297 -4.19 -14.82 -4.10
C ASP A 297 -4.92 -14.66 -5.43
N LYS A 298 -5.99 -15.43 -5.60
CA LYS A 298 -6.83 -15.45 -6.81
C LYS A 298 -7.93 -14.37 -6.80
N GLU A 299 -8.10 -13.66 -5.69
CA GLU A 299 -9.17 -12.65 -5.54
C GLU A 299 -8.78 -11.25 -6.06
N HIS A 300 -7.66 -11.15 -6.80
CA HIS A 300 -7.16 -9.91 -7.37
C HIS A 300 -7.30 -9.90 -8.90
N PRO A 301 -8.48 -9.55 -9.44
CA PRO A 301 -8.70 -9.53 -10.88
C PRO A 301 -7.72 -8.61 -11.64
N ASP A 302 -7.26 -7.53 -11.00
CA ASP A 302 -6.32 -6.59 -11.62
C ASP A 302 -5.02 -7.26 -12.13
N ILE A 303 -4.59 -8.37 -11.53
CA ILE A 303 -3.40 -9.11 -12.00
C ILE A 303 -3.63 -9.70 -13.40
N TYR A 304 -4.83 -10.19 -13.71
CA TYR A 304 -5.16 -10.66 -15.07
C TYR A 304 -5.10 -9.53 -16.10
N LYS A 305 -5.49 -8.32 -15.70
CA LYS A 305 -5.37 -7.13 -16.55
C LYS A 305 -3.90 -6.79 -16.83
N GLU A 306 -3.03 -6.81 -15.80
CA GLU A 306 -1.59 -6.61 -15.97
C GLU A 306 -0.95 -7.70 -16.86
N ILE A 307 -1.34 -8.96 -16.71
CA ILE A 307 -0.91 -10.05 -17.61
C ILE A 307 -1.33 -9.76 -19.07
N SER A 308 -2.57 -9.29 -19.27
CA SER A 308 -3.05 -8.90 -20.59
C SER A 308 -2.23 -7.77 -21.20
N GLU A 309 -1.85 -6.77 -20.41
CA GLU A 309 -1.01 -5.66 -20.85
C GLU A 309 0.40 -6.12 -21.26
N VAL A 310 0.99 -7.08 -20.53
CA VAL A 310 2.28 -7.67 -20.91
C VAL A 310 2.16 -8.41 -22.25
N TYR A 311 1.12 -9.22 -22.45
CA TYR A 311 0.90 -9.90 -23.72
C TYR A 311 0.61 -8.91 -24.87
N GLU A 312 -0.10 -7.80 -24.63
CA GLU A 312 -0.29 -6.72 -25.61
C GLU A 312 1.06 -6.13 -26.05
N LYS A 313 1.97 -5.86 -25.10
CA LYS A 313 3.34 -5.36 -25.38
C LYS A 313 4.18 -6.35 -26.20
N GLN A 314 3.94 -7.64 -26.02
CA GLN A 314 4.53 -8.71 -26.85
C GLN A 314 3.82 -8.86 -28.20
N GLN A 315 2.75 -8.12 -28.48
CA GLN A 315 1.87 -8.27 -29.61
C GLN A 315 1.22 -9.68 -29.68
N ASN A 316 1.15 -10.38 -28.56
CA ASN A 316 0.49 -11.66 -28.43
C ASN A 316 -1.01 -11.44 -28.08
N TYR A 317 -1.75 -10.91 -29.06
CA TYR A 317 -3.15 -10.53 -28.87
C TYR A 317 -4.08 -11.66 -28.42
N PRO A 318 -3.95 -12.92 -28.92
CA PRO A 318 -4.81 -14.00 -28.42
C PRO A 318 -4.71 -14.23 -26.91
N GLN A 319 -3.49 -14.22 -26.37
CA GLN A 319 -3.27 -14.37 -24.93
C GLN A 319 -3.67 -13.10 -24.16
N ALA A 320 -3.43 -11.91 -24.72
CA ALA A 320 -3.88 -10.65 -24.13
C ALA A 320 -5.42 -10.64 -23.98
N ILE A 321 -6.15 -11.02 -25.04
CA ILE A 321 -7.61 -11.12 -25.03
C ILE A 321 -8.09 -12.18 -24.04
N ALA A 322 -7.44 -13.35 -23.97
CA ALA A 322 -7.79 -14.40 -23.01
C ALA A 322 -7.65 -13.92 -21.58
N SER A 323 -6.49 -13.34 -21.24
CA SER A 323 -6.24 -12.78 -19.89
C SER A 323 -7.20 -11.64 -19.54
N TYR A 324 -7.56 -10.81 -20.53
CA TYR A 324 -8.54 -9.74 -20.28
C TYR A 324 -9.95 -10.30 -20.04
N LYS A 325 -10.34 -11.39 -20.70
CA LYS A 325 -11.59 -12.13 -20.41
C LYS A 325 -11.58 -12.70 -19.00
N ASP A 326 -10.45 -13.25 -18.55
CA ASP A 326 -10.30 -13.71 -17.18
C ASP A 326 -10.46 -12.55 -16.18
N TYR A 327 -9.89 -11.38 -16.47
CA TYR A 327 -10.11 -10.16 -15.70
C TYR A 327 -11.60 -9.82 -15.59
N LEU A 328 -12.30 -9.71 -16.72
CA LEU A 328 -13.72 -9.37 -16.76
C LEU A 328 -14.59 -10.42 -16.04
N GLY A 329 -14.25 -11.71 -16.17
CA GLY A 329 -14.94 -12.81 -15.50
C GLY A 329 -14.72 -12.85 -14.00
N ALA A 330 -13.60 -12.30 -13.51
CA ALA A 330 -13.28 -12.24 -12.07
C ALA A 330 -13.86 -10.99 -11.37
N LEU A 331 -14.41 -10.04 -12.11
CA LEU A 331 -15.04 -8.85 -11.52
C LEU A 331 -16.29 -9.24 -10.71
N LYS A 332 -16.45 -8.63 -9.53
CA LYS A 332 -17.63 -8.82 -8.64
C LYS A 332 -18.87 -8.01 -9.09
N GLY A 333 -18.83 -7.39 -10.25
CA GLY A 333 -19.89 -6.54 -10.80
C GLY A 333 -19.79 -6.40 -12.30
N GLU A 334 -20.61 -5.51 -12.87
CA GLU A 334 -20.51 -5.19 -14.29
C GLU A 334 -19.19 -4.46 -14.60
N PRO A 335 -18.56 -4.75 -15.78
CA PRO A 335 -17.40 -4.00 -16.23
C PRO A 335 -17.70 -2.52 -16.39
N GLU A 336 -16.74 -1.68 -16.03
CA GLU A 336 -16.81 -0.26 -16.34
C GLU A 336 -16.70 -0.02 -17.86
N VAL A 337 -17.18 1.15 -18.29
CA VAL A 337 -17.08 1.55 -19.71
C VAL A 337 -15.63 1.58 -20.18
N SER A 338 -14.72 1.99 -19.32
CA SER A 338 -13.27 1.99 -19.56
C SER A 338 -12.73 0.59 -19.82
N ASP A 339 -13.19 -0.42 -19.09
CA ASP A 339 -12.76 -1.81 -19.29
C ASP A 339 -13.26 -2.38 -20.62
N LEU A 340 -14.55 -2.15 -20.93
CA LEU A 340 -15.10 -2.52 -22.22
C LEU A 340 -14.37 -1.85 -23.37
N PHE A 341 -14.04 -0.56 -23.22
CA PHE A 341 -13.33 0.19 -24.24
C PHE A 341 -11.92 -0.38 -24.50
N LEU A 342 -11.16 -0.68 -23.45
CA LEU A 342 -9.84 -1.31 -23.58
C LEU A 342 -9.93 -2.69 -24.20
N PHE A 343 -10.90 -3.50 -23.79
CA PHE A 343 -11.12 -4.82 -24.36
C PHE A 343 -11.48 -4.77 -25.84
N GLY A 344 -12.34 -3.83 -26.25
CA GLY A 344 -12.66 -3.58 -27.65
C GLY A 344 -11.43 -3.20 -28.47
N ARG A 345 -10.55 -2.36 -27.91
CA ARG A 345 -9.29 -1.96 -28.54
C ARG A 345 -8.33 -3.14 -28.74
N LEU A 346 -8.19 -4.02 -27.76
CA LEU A 346 -7.37 -5.23 -27.90
C LEU A 346 -7.83 -6.07 -29.10
N ASN A 347 -9.14 -6.31 -29.22
CA ASN A 347 -9.71 -7.05 -30.35
C ASN A 347 -9.50 -6.31 -31.67
N TYR A 348 -9.63 -4.97 -31.70
CA TYR A 348 -9.35 -4.19 -32.91
C TYR A 348 -7.88 -4.31 -33.34
N TYR A 349 -6.91 -4.19 -32.42
CA TYR A 349 -5.51 -4.32 -32.76
C TYR A 349 -5.16 -5.76 -33.21
N ALA A 350 -5.73 -6.77 -32.57
CA ALA A 350 -5.62 -8.14 -33.04
C ALA A 350 -6.14 -8.31 -34.48
N ALA A 351 -7.25 -7.65 -34.82
CA ALA A 351 -7.83 -7.67 -36.16
C ALA A 351 -6.98 -6.94 -37.23
N THR A 352 -6.15 -5.97 -36.80
CA THR A 352 -5.26 -5.22 -37.70
C THR A 352 -3.89 -5.88 -37.89
N ASP A 353 -3.54 -6.84 -37.05
CA ASP A 353 -2.25 -7.53 -37.12
C ASP A 353 -2.28 -8.67 -38.19
N SER A 354 -1.33 -8.60 -39.11
CA SER A 354 -1.20 -9.58 -40.19
C SER A 354 -0.88 -11.01 -39.69
N ALA A 355 -0.31 -11.14 -38.49
CA ALA A 355 -0.02 -12.44 -37.87
C ALA A 355 -1.29 -13.26 -37.55
N TYR A 356 -2.43 -12.58 -37.38
CA TYR A 356 -3.70 -13.20 -36.98
C TYR A 356 -4.80 -13.07 -38.05
N ARG A 357 -4.42 -12.98 -39.31
CA ARG A 357 -5.34 -12.79 -40.46
C ARG A 357 -6.43 -13.85 -40.55
N ASP A 358 -6.12 -15.08 -40.19
CA ASP A 358 -7.07 -16.19 -40.18
C ASP A 358 -8.19 -16.05 -39.15
N LYS A 359 -7.92 -15.32 -38.05
CA LYS A 359 -8.86 -15.02 -36.95
C LYS A 359 -9.44 -13.61 -37.05
N GLN A 360 -9.05 -12.83 -38.03
CA GLN A 360 -9.50 -11.44 -38.18
C GLN A 360 -11.03 -11.28 -38.11
N PRO A 361 -11.86 -12.14 -38.77
CA PRO A 361 -13.32 -12.00 -38.71
C PRO A 361 -13.87 -12.15 -37.28
N GLU A 362 -13.26 -13.02 -36.46
CA GLU A 362 -13.67 -13.23 -35.06
C GLU A 362 -13.37 -12.00 -34.23
N PHE A 363 -12.17 -11.45 -34.31
CA PHE A 363 -11.75 -10.25 -33.60
C PHE A 363 -12.57 -9.01 -33.98
N ILE A 364 -12.87 -8.87 -35.29
CA ILE A 364 -13.74 -7.80 -35.78
C ILE A 364 -15.17 -7.93 -35.19
N ALA A 365 -15.74 -9.13 -35.17
CA ALA A 365 -17.08 -9.34 -34.63
C ALA A 365 -17.16 -9.04 -33.13
N GLU A 366 -16.15 -9.50 -32.39
CA GLU A 366 -16.06 -9.24 -30.94
C GLU A 366 -15.85 -7.74 -30.64
N ALA A 367 -14.93 -7.08 -31.36
CA ALA A 367 -14.70 -5.65 -31.21
C ALA A 367 -15.96 -4.81 -31.48
N ASP A 368 -16.69 -5.08 -32.55
CA ASP A 368 -17.95 -4.38 -32.90
C ASP A 368 -19.01 -4.56 -31.80
N THR A 369 -19.14 -5.79 -31.28
CA THR A 369 -20.07 -6.09 -30.19
C THR A 369 -19.73 -5.32 -28.93
N ILE A 370 -18.46 -5.28 -28.55
CA ILE A 370 -18.00 -4.58 -27.35
C ILE A 370 -18.18 -3.07 -27.51
N PHE A 371 -17.80 -2.49 -28.65
CA PHE A 371 -17.99 -1.05 -28.87
C PHE A 371 -19.47 -0.66 -29.01
N ALA A 372 -20.35 -1.58 -29.42
CA ALA A 372 -21.79 -1.38 -29.37
C ALA A 372 -22.30 -1.23 -27.92
N GLN A 373 -21.76 -2.06 -26.99
CA GLN A 373 -22.06 -1.90 -25.56
C GLN A 373 -21.56 -0.56 -25.03
N VAL A 374 -20.34 -0.12 -25.39
CA VAL A 374 -19.81 1.20 -25.04
C VAL A 374 -20.74 2.31 -25.53
N ALA A 375 -21.17 2.26 -26.81
CA ALA A 375 -22.07 3.27 -27.36
C ALA A 375 -23.43 3.30 -26.66
N THR A 376 -23.92 2.14 -26.21
CA THR A 376 -25.20 2.03 -25.48
C THR A 376 -25.07 2.55 -24.05
N LYS A 377 -23.96 2.24 -23.34
CA LYS A 377 -23.74 2.68 -21.95
C LYS A 377 -23.50 4.19 -21.85
N VAL A 378 -22.88 4.80 -22.85
CA VAL A 378 -22.53 6.25 -22.87
C VAL A 378 -22.90 6.88 -24.22
N PRO A 379 -24.20 7.05 -24.54
CA PRO A 379 -24.68 7.48 -25.84
C PRO A 379 -24.21 8.88 -26.24
N ASP A 380 -23.91 9.76 -25.28
CA ASP A 380 -23.39 11.11 -25.51
C ASP A 380 -21.87 11.15 -25.74
N ASN A 381 -21.21 10.00 -25.71
CA ASN A 381 -19.80 9.84 -26.01
C ASN A 381 -19.60 9.24 -27.42
N TYR A 382 -18.91 9.95 -28.27
CA TYR A 382 -18.64 9.53 -29.65
C TYR A 382 -17.78 8.27 -29.79
N LEU A 383 -16.97 7.92 -28.76
CA LEU A 383 -15.94 6.87 -28.84
C LEU A 383 -16.51 5.51 -29.22
N GLY A 384 -17.64 5.10 -28.64
CA GLY A 384 -18.26 3.83 -28.99
C GLY A 384 -18.58 3.72 -30.49
N ASN A 385 -19.26 4.74 -31.06
CA ASN A 385 -19.58 4.78 -32.48
C ASN A 385 -18.34 4.98 -33.35
N PHE A 386 -17.40 5.79 -32.96
CA PHE A 386 -16.16 6.02 -33.70
C PHE A 386 -15.33 4.73 -33.86
N TRP A 387 -15.20 3.95 -32.79
CA TRP A 387 -14.46 2.69 -32.87
C TRP A 387 -15.26 1.60 -33.61
N ARG A 388 -16.58 1.59 -33.52
CA ARG A 388 -17.43 0.75 -34.38
C ARG A 388 -17.22 1.07 -35.88
N ALA A 389 -17.10 2.35 -36.21
CA ALA A 389 -16.79 2.77 -37.56
C ALA A 389 -15.44 2.19 -38.04
N ARG A 390 -14.38 2.35 -37.24
CA ARG A 390 -13.06 1.78 -37.55
C ARG A 390 -13.10 0.26 -37.75
N VAL A 391 -13.78 -0.45 -36.85
CA VAL A 391 -13.96 -1.92 -36.96
C VAL A 391 -14.70 -2.30 -38.22
N ASN A 392 -15.76 -1.58 -38.58
CA ASN A 392 -16.55 -1.88 -39.77
C ASN A 392 -15.83 -1.46 -41.07
N SER A 393 -14.90 -0.51 -41.02
CA SER A 393 -13.99 -0.22 -42.14
C SER A 393 -13.06 -1.38 -42.45
N LEU A 394 -12.66 -2.21 -41.47
CA LEU A 394 -11.88 -3.43 -41.71
C LEU A 394 -12.68 -4.51 -42.45
N ARG A 395 -14.01 -4.51 -42.33
CA ARG A 395 -14.92 -5.43 -43.06
C ARG A 395 -15.14 -5.01 -44.50
N ASP A 396 -15.04 -3.73 -44.80
CA ASP A 396 -15.32 -3.11 -46.08
C ASP A 396 -14.19 -2.13 -46.47
N PRO A 397 -12.96 -2.66 -46.71
CA PRO A 397 -11.78 -1.83 -46.99
C PRO A 397 -11.94 -0.90 -48.20
N GLU A 398 -12.64 -1.37 -49.24
CA GLU A 398 -12.91 -0.59 -50.44
C GLU A 398 -14.12 0.36 -50.27
N THR A 399 -14.74 0.37 -49.10
CA THR A 399 -15.88 1.22 -48.74
C THR A 399 -17.08 1.05 -49.69
N THR A 400 -17.16 -0.09 -50.41
CA THR A 400 -18.19 -0.36 -51.42
C THR A 400 -19.54 -0.67 -50.81
N GLN A 401 -19.61 -1.25 -49.62
CA GLN A 401 -20.83 -1.55 -48.90
C GLN A 401 -21.28 -0.37 -47.97
N GLY A 402 -20.32 0.40 -47.50
CA GLY A 402 -20.55 1.51 -46.58
C GLY A 402 -20.86 1.07 -45.14
N LEU A 403 -20.29 -0.08 -44.71
CA LEU A 403 -20.58 -0.69 -43.41
C LEU A 403 -20.23 0.25 -42.23
N ALA A 404 -19.21 1.09 -42.36
CA ALA A 404 -18.80 2.05 -41.32
C ALA A 404 -19.60 3.37 -41.35
N LYS A 405 -20.30 3.69 -42.44
CA LYS A 405 -21.00 4.96 -42.66
C LYS A 405 -21.89 5.35 -41.46
N PRO A 406 -22.87 4.50 -41.04
CA PRO A 406 -23.80 4.93 -39.96
C PRO A 406 -23.10 5.26 -38.65
N TYR A 407 -21.99 4.63 -38.37
CA TYR A 407 -21.23 4.84 -37.15
C TYR A 407 -20.36 6.11 -37.21
N TYR A 408 -19.76 6.43 -38.37
CA TYR A 408 -19.07 7.71 -38.55
C TYR A 408 -20.06 8.88 -38.52
N GLU A 409 -21.25 8.74 -39.13
CA GLU A 409 -22.32 9.76 -39.02
C GLU A 409 -22.76 9.98 -37.58
N ALA A 410 -22.98 8.90 -36.80
CA ALA A 410 -23.35 8.98 -35.40
C ALA A 410 -22.24 9.64 -34.55
N ALA A 411 -21.00 9.31 -34.80
CA ALA A 411 -19.86 9.92 -34.10
C ALA A 411 -19.75 11.42 -34.43
N LEU A 412 -19.91 11.81 -35.69
CA LEU A 412 -19.93 13.22 -36.12
C LEU A 412 -21.07 14.01 -35.49
N ALA A 413 -22.28 13.43 -35.41
CA ALA A 413 -23.41 14.09 -34.79
C ALA A 413 -23.15 14.49 -33.33
N ILE A 414 -22.41 13.67 -32.60
CA ILE A 414 -21.99 13.96 -31.21
C ILE A 414 -20.85 14.97 -31.19
N LEU A 415 -19.81 14.77 -32.01
CA LEU A 415 -18.61 15.59 -32.06
C LEU A 415 -18.90 17.06 -32.43
N THR A 416 -19.77 17.28 -33.40
CA THR A 416 -20.12 18.64 -33.87
C THR A 416 -20.83 19.50 -32.82
N GLN A 417 -21.35 18.88 -31.75
CA GLN A 417 -21.96 19.59 -30.64
C GLN A 417 -20.93 20.00 -29.55
N LYS A 418 -19.68 19.57 -29.68
CA LYS A 418 -18.62 19.83 -28.70
C LYS A 418 -17.68 20.91 -29.19
N ALA A 419 -17.49 21.96 -28.41
CA ALA A 419 -16.60 23.07 -28.74
C ALA A 419 -15.11 22.67 -28.84
N ASP A 420 -14.72 21.62 -28.10
CA ASP A 420 -13.38 21.08 -28.00
C ASP A 420 -13.17 19.78 -28.78
N ALA A 421 -13.99 19.51 -29.78
CA ALA A 421 -13.91 18.30 -30.57
C ALA A 421 -12.52 18.11 -31.23
N SER A 422 -11.99 16.92 -31.15
CA SER A 422 -10.69 16.58 -31.75
C SER A 422 -10.71 16.77 -33.26
N LYS A 423 -9.89 17.69 -33.77
CA LYS A 423 -9.77 17.95 -35.20
C LYS A 423 -9.38 16.72 -36.01
N SER A 424 -8.47 15.89 -35.50
CA SER A 424 -8.04 14.66 -36.17
C SER A 424 -9.19 13.65 -36.33
N ILE A 425 -10.05 13.52 -35.31
CA ILE A 425 -11.21 12.61 -35.38
C ILE A 425 -12.27 13.17 -36.33
N LEU A 426 -12.53 14.47 -36.31
CA LEU A 426 -13.42 15.12 -37.26
C LEU A 426 -12.93 14.92 -38.70
N VAL A 427 -11.63 15.09 -38.94
CA VAL A 427 -11.00 14.84 -40.25
C VAL A 427 -11.18 13.38 -40.69
N GLU A 428 -10.93 12.41 -39.80
CA GLU A 428 -11.08 10.99 -40.11
C GLU A 428 -12.53 10.65 -40.50
N CYS A 429 -13.49 11.09 -39.69
CA CYS A 429 -14.92 10.86 -39.97
C CYS A 429 -15.35 11.45 -41.33
N ASN A 430 -14.97 12.71 -41.58
CA ASN A 430 -15.32 13.37 -42.86
C ASN A 430 -14.57 12.75 -44.04
N SER A 431 -13.33 12.27 -43.86
CA SER A 431 -12.56 11.58 -44.93
C SER A 431 -13.24 10.30 -45.35
N TYR A 432 -13.68 9.46 -44.39
CA TYR A 432 -14.40 8.23 -44.72
C TYR A 432 -15.70 8.56 -45.46
N LEU A 433 -16.49 9.50 -44.98
CA LEU A 433 -17.78 9.86 -45.60
C LEU A 433 -17.59 10.51 -46.98
N GLY A 434 -16.59 11.34 -47.14
CA GLY A 434 -16.22 11.93 -48.42
C GLY A 434 -15.84 10.85 -49.46
N TYR A 435 -15.03 9.88 -49.05
CA TYR A 435 -14.64 8.75 -49.89
C TYR A 435 -15.83 7.81 -50.20
N TYR A 436 -16.68 7.50 -49.20
CA TYR A 436 -17.90 6.70 -49.37
C TYR A 436 -18.80 7.28 -50.46
N TYR A 437 -19.12 8.58 -50.40
CA TYR A 437 -19.96 9.21 -51.39
C TYR A 437 -19.29 9.34 -52.76
N PHE A 438 -17.97 9.43 -52.79
CA PHE A 438 -17.22 9.33 -54.05
C PHE A 438 -17.37 7.94 -54.72
N VAL A 439 -17.21 6.85 -53.93
CA VAL A 439 -17.37 5.47 -54.42
C VAL A 439 -18.82 5.21 -54.89
N LYS A 440 -19.80 5.91 -54.26
CA LYS A 440 -21.21 5.83 -54.66
C LYS A 440 -21.57 6.78 -55.80
N GLU A 441 -20.60 7.48 -56.39
CA GLU A 441 -20.78 8.48 -57.45
C GLU A 441 -21.70 9.67 -57.05
N ASP A 442 -21.96 9.83 -55.75
CA ASP A 442 -22.66 11.01 -55.21
C ASP A 442 -21.65 12.13 -54.96
N TYR A 443 -21.16 12.71 -56.03
CA TYR A 443 -20.16 13.75 -56.02
C TYR A 443 -20.56 15.01 -55.26
N PRO A 444 -21.83 15.47 -55.32
CA PRO A 444 -22.28 16.58 -54.49
C PRO A 444 -22.09 16.35 -53.00
N GLN A 445 -22.49 15.22 -52.47
CA GLN A 445 -22.31 14.86 -51.08
C GLN A 445 -20.83 14.64 -50.74
N SER A 446 -20.06 14.01 -51.58
CA SER A 446 -18.62 13.82 -51.43
C SER A 446 -17.92 15.19 -51.21
N LYS A 447 -18.20 16.17 -52.09
CA LYS A 447 -17.64 17.54 -51.99
C LYS A 447 -17.96 18.21 -50.64
N ILE A 448 -19.14 18.00 -50.07
CA ILE A 448 -19.54 18.57 -48.80
C ILE A 448 -18.57 18.11 -47.68
N TYR A 449 -18.28 16.82 -47.58
CA TYR A 449 -17.41 16.27 -46.55
C TYR A 449 -15.95 16.66 -46.75
N TRP A 450 -15.44 16.69 -47.98
CA TRP A 450 -14.07 17.17 -48.24
C TRP A 450 -13.90 18.66 -47.93
N ASN A 451 -14.91 19.48 -48.22
CA ASN A 451 -14.88 20.91 -47.84
C ASN A 451 -14.88 21.10 -46.31
N LYS A 452 -15.66 20.31 -45.57
CA LYS A 452 -15.62 20.34 -44.09
C LYS A 452 -14.23 20.05 -43.52
N ILE A 453 -13.44 19.20 -44.19
CA ILE A 453 -12.06 18.97 -43.78
C ILE A 453 -11.23 20.24 -44.00
N LEU A 454 -11.37 20.93 -45.12
CA LEU A 454 -10.63 22.17 -45.37
C LEU A 454 -11.08 23.33 -44.45
N GLU A 455 -12.31 23.33 -43.94
CA GLU A 455 -12.75 24.25 -42.89
C GLU A 455 -12.02 24.00 -41.55
N ILE A 456 -11.69 22.75 -41.22
CA ILE A 456 -10.98 22.33 -40.00
C ILE A 456 -9.46 22.46 -40.15
N ASP A 457 -8.96 22.07 -41.33
CA ASP A 457 -7.55 22.02 -41.72
C ASP A 457 -7.37 22.51 -43.17
N PRO A 458 -7.23 23.82 -43.38
CA PRO A 458 -7.11 24.41 -44.72
C PRO A 458 -5.93 23.90 -45.56
N GLY A 459 -4.92 23.34 -44.90
CA GLY A 459 -3.72 22.77 -45.54
C GLY A 459 -3.85 21.28 -45.88
N ASN A 460 -5.00 20.66 -45.72
CA ASN A 460 -5.17 19.22 -45.91
C ASN A 460 -5.01 18.79 -47.38
N GLU A 461 -3.87 18.22 -47.71
CA GLU A 461 -3.56 17.78 -49.08
C GLU A 461 -4.51 16.72 -49.60
N THR A 462 -4.95 15.79 -48.75
CA THR A 462 -5.85 14.72 -49.16
C THR A 462 -7.20 15.26 -49.60
N ALA A 463 -7.78 16.16 -48.82
CA ALA A 463 -9.04 16.82 -49.17
C ALA A 463 -8.91 17.67 -50.43
N THR A 464 -7.80 18.39 -50.59
CA THR A 464 -7.55 19.19 -51.78
C THR A 464 -7.46 18.31 -53.06
N LYS A 465 -6.70 17.21 -53.00
CA LYS A 465 -6.57 16.24 -54.12
C LYS A 465 -7.90 15.57 -54.43
N ALA A 466 -8.67 15.20 -53.40
CA ALA A 466 -9.99 14.58 -53.58
C ALA A 466 -10.95 15.53 -54.29
N LEU A 467 -11.00 16.79 -53.90
CA LEU A 467 -11.87 17.79 -54.58
C LEU A 467 -11.46 18.08 -56.03
N GLN A 468 -10.16 18.07 -56.35
CA GLN A 468 -9.65 18.23 -57.71
C GLN A 468 -10.02 16.99 -58.59
N GLY A 469 -10.09 15.78 -58.02
CA GLY A 469 -10.45 14.56 -58.70
C GLY A 469 -11.96 14.40 -58.95
N ILE A 470 -12.81 15.14 -58.27
CA ILE A 470 -14.26 15.10 -58.40
C ILE A 470 -14.72 16.13 -59.45
N LYS A 471 -14.99 15.66 -60.62
CA LYS A 471 -15.48 16.48 -61.76
C LYS A 471 -16.94 16.95 -61.55
#